data_375fcc5388bb9120197afacfe7de6436
#
_entry.id   375fcc5388bb9120197afacfe7de6436
#
_cell.length_a   1.000
_cell.length_b   1.000
_cell.length_c   1.000
_cell.angle_alpha   90.00
_cell.angle_beta   90.00
_cell.angle_gamma   90.00
#
_symmetry.space_group_name_H-M   'P 1'
#
loop_
_entity.id
_entity.type
_entity.pdbx_description
1 polymer ?
#
loop_
_entity_poly.entity_id
_entity_poly.type
_entity_poly.pdbx_seq_one_letter_code
_entity_poly.pdbx_strand_id
1 'polypeptide(L)'
;PGEDAALYDTVRAVGMELCPALGISVPVGKDSLSMRTRWSEGGQSRQVTAPVSLIVSAFVTLDDVRGTLTPQLQPGDNTLILIDLGQGRNRMAGSMLAQVLNQTGNASDGVPDLDDPAQLKSLIAAINELRAEGCLLAYHDRSDGGLWATVCEMAFAGHVGVSLNVDMLVTEGDGITDSRMDWGDSKNWAGQVGARRQELTLKALFSEELGAVIQVPTAVRNEVMQTLRRHGLSKHSHFIGKPNERIEPPFAFSTSITMFSACVCG
;
A
#
# COMPACT_ATOMS: atom_id res chain seq x y z
N PRO A 1 13.41 -28.61 1.32
CA PRO A 1 13.94 -28.47 2.67
C PRO A 1 13.68 -27.06 3.18
N GLY A 2 13.22 -26.95 4.44
CA GLY A 2 12.91 -25.64 5.05
C GLY A 2 11.43 -25.25 5.02
N GLU A 3 10.61 -25.79 4.14
CA GLU A 3 9.18 -25.48 4.04
C GLU A 3 8.41 -25.83 5.33
N ASP A 4 8.80 -26.90 6.02
CA ASP A 4 8.17 -27.32 7.27
C ASP A 4 8.41 -26.28 8.39
N ALA A 5 9.62 -25.73 8.46
CA ALA A 5 9.96 -24.66 9.39
C ALA A 5 9.20 -23.37 9.03
N ALA A 6 9.17 -23.00 7.75
CA ALA A 6 8.44 -21.84 7.27
C ALA A 6 6.92 -21.94 7.57
N LEU A 7 6.33 -23.13 7.41
CA LEU A 7 4.94 -23.38 7.77
C LEU A 7 4.71 -23.19 9.28
N TYR A 8 5.58 -23.78 10.12
CA TYR A 8 5.49 -23.62 11.57
C TYR A 8 5.60 -22.15 12.00
N ASP A 9 6.58 -21.41 11.46
CA ASP A 9 6.80 -20.01 11.77
C ASP A 9 5.59 -19.14 11.33
N THR A 10 5.02 -19.43 10.15
CA THR A 10 3.82 -18.75 9.65
C THR A 10 2.61 -18.98 10.58
N VAL A 11 2.34 -20.23 10.95
CA VAL A 11 1.23 -20.56 11.85
C VAL A 11 1.43 -19.96 13.23
N ARG A 12 2.65 -19.96 13.74
CA ARG A 12 3.00 -19.34 15.02
C ARG A 12 2.78 -17.84 14.98
N ALA A 13 3.33 -17.14 13.97
CA ALA A 13 3.23 -15.69 13.86
C ALA A 13 1.77 -15.24 13.76
N VAL A 14 0.95 -15.93 12.94
CA VAL A 14 -0.46 -15.57 12.78
C VAL A 14 -1.31 -16.03 13.98
N GLY A 15 -1.22 -17.30 14.37
CA GLY A 15 -2.12 -17.90 15.36
C GLY A 15 -1.78 -17.57 16.80
N MET A 16 -0.49 -17.38 17.13
CA MET A 16 -0.02 -17.15 18.51
C MET A 16 0.29 -15.70 18.82
N GLU A 17 0.62 -14.90 17.80
CA GLU A 17 1.08 -13.53 17.98
C GLU A 17 0.06 -12.52 17.42
N LEU A 18 -0.20 -12.53 16.10
CA LEU A 18 -1.03 -11.52 15.43
C LEU A 18 -2.51 -11.62 15.83
N CYS A 19 -3.12 -12.78 15.67
CA CYS A 19 -4.56 -12.94 15.93
C CYS A 19 -4.93 -12.62 17.39
N PRO A 20 -4.19 -13.07 18.42
CA PRO A 20 -4.44 -12.66 19.80
C PRO A 20 -4.28 -11.15 20.00
N ALA A 21 -3.26 -10.52 19.41
CA ALA A 21 -3.03 -9.08 19.53
C ALA A 21 -4.17 -8.26 18.90
N LEU A 22 -4.76 -8.75 17.81
CA LEU A 22 -5.91 -8.11 17.15
C LEU A 22 -7.26 -8.47 17.80
N GLY A 23 -7.32 -9.51 18.65
CA GLY A 23 -8.57 -10.02 19.22
C GLY A 23 -9.39 -10.82 18.20
N ILE A 24 -8.73 -11.47 17.25
CA ILE A 24 -9.32 -12.31 16.22
C ILE A 24 -9.06 -13.78 16.54
N SER A 25 -10.01 -14.66 16.24
CA SER A 25 -9.84 -16.11 16.34
C SER A 25 -9.84 -16.77 14.97
N VAL A 26 -9.05 -17.82 14.83
CA VAL A 26 -9.04 -18.68 13.64
C VAL A 26 -9.70 -20.02 14.03
N PRO A 27 -11.02 -20.16 13.84
CA PRO A 27 -11.74 -21.35 14.29
C PRO A 27 -11.53 -22.56 13.38
N VAL A 28 -11.12 -22.34 12.15
CA VAL A 28 -10.94 -23.39 11.13
C VAL A 28 -9.67 -23.14 10.35
N GLY A 29 -8.89 -24.18 10.11
CA GLY A 29 -7.73 -24.18 9.24
C GLY A 29 -7.72 -25.40 8.34
N LYS A 30 -7.07 -25.27 7.18
CA LYS A 30 -6.82 -26.37 6.26
C LYS A 30 -5.43 -26.20 5.66
N ASP A 31 -4.56 -27.18 5.90
CA ASP A 31 -3.19 -27.16 5.44
C ASP A 31 -3.01 -28.00 4.17
N SER A 32 -2.21 -27.46 3.25
CA SER A 32 -1.71 -28.21 2.10
C SER A 32 -0.18 -28.12 2.15
N LEU A 33 0.45 -29.13 2.75
CA LEU A 33 1.89 -29.16 3.07
C LEU A 33 2.78 -29.09 1.83
N SER A 34 2.30 -29.56 0.67
CA SER A 34 3.03 -29.39 -0.58
C SER A 34 2.06 -29.43 -1.76
N MET A 35 2.04 -28.35 -2.51
CA MET A 35 1.35 -28.28 -3.79
C MET A 35 2.36 -28.39 -4.91
N ARG A 36 2.22 -29.42 -5.74
CA ARG A 36 3.15 -29.71 -6.83
C ARG A 36 2.40 -30.18 -8.07
N THR A 37 2.62 -29.50 -9.19
CA THR A 37 2.15 -29.93 -10.50
C THR A 37 3.30 -30.49 -11.30
N ARG A 38 3.09 -31.65 -11.92
CA ARG A 38 4.06 -32.28 -12.83
C ARG A 38 3.39 -32.55 -14.17
N TRP A 39 4.12 -32.30 -15.26
CA TRP A 39 3.68 -32.63 -16.61
C TRP A 39 4.87 -33.04 -17.49
N SER A 40 4.57 -33.53 -18.67
CA SER A 40 5.58 -33.84 -19.67
C SER A 40 5.43 -32.88 -20.85
N GLU A 41 6.51 -32.29 -21.28
CA GLU A 41 6.58 -31.39 -22.42
C GLU A 41 7.80 -31.74 -23.28
N GLY A 42 7.56 -32.09 -24.55
CA GLY A 42 8.64 -32.54 -25.45
C GLY A 42 9.44 -33.74 -24.96
N GLY A 43 8.81 -34.65 -24.19
CA GLY A 43 9.47 -35.84 -23.62
C GLY A 43 10.27 -35.55 -22.35
N GLN A 44 10.29 -34.31 -21.87
CA GLN A 44 10.94 -33.91 -20.62
C GLN A 44 9.90 -33.72 -19.50
N SER A 45 10.24 -34.22 -18.29
CA SER A 45 9.44 -34.00 -17.10
C SER A 45 9.62 -32.55 -16.63
N ARG A 46 8.52 -31.85 -16.52
CA ARG A 46 8.42 -30.49 -15.95
C ARG A 46 7.74 -30.55 -14.60
N GLN A 47 8.09 -29.60 -13.72
CA GLN A 47 7.51 -29.51 -12.40
C GLN A 47 7.45 -28.06 -11.93
N VAL A 48 6.34 -27.68 -11.28
CA VAL A 48 6.18 -26.48 -10.49
C VAL A 48 5.79 -26.88 -9.08
N THR A 49 6.44 -26.28 -8.09
CA THR A 49 6.11 -26.46 -6.68
C THR A 49 5.74 -25.08 -6.12
N ALA A 50 4.57 -24.98 -5.51
CA ALA A 50 4.16 -23.75 -4.82
C ALA A 50 4.98 -23.58 -3.52
N PRO A 51 5.44 -22.35 -3.21
CA PRO A 51 6.03 -22.05 -1.91
C PRO A 51 4.96 -22.09 -0.82
N VAL A 52 5.39 -22.06 0.45
CA VAL A 52 4.48 -21.85 1.57
C VAL A 52 3.75 -20.52 1.38
N SER A 53 2.43 -20.58 1.40
CA SER A 53 1.55 -19.42 1.23
C SER A 53 0.40 -19.53 2.23
N LEU A 54 0.02 -18.40 2.83
CA LEU A 54 -1.13 -18.32 3.73
C LEU A 54 -2.25 -17.53 3.05
N ILE A 55 -3.43 -18.14 2.95
CA ILE A 55 -4.65 -17.49 2.48
C ILE A 55 -5.59 -17.39 3.67
N VAL A 56 -5.99 -16.16 4.02
CA VAL A 56 -6.90 -15.88 5.11
C VAL A 56 -8.22 -15.36 4.56
N SER A 57 -9.33 -16.00 4.93
CA SER A 57 -10.67 -15.48 4.68
C SER A 57 -11.26 -15.02 6.00
N ALA A 58 -11.61 -13.76 6.10
CA ALA A 58 -12.22 -13.17 7.27
C ALA A 58 -13.73 -12.98 7.05
N PHE A 59 -14.50 -13.31 8.09
CA PHE A 59 -15.96 -13.19 8.06
C PHE A 59 -16.43 -12.36 9.24
N VAL A 60 -17.38 -11.49 9.00
CA VAL A 60 -18.04 -10.66 10.01
C VAL A 60 -19.52 -10.51 9.66
N THR A 61 -20.35 -10.45 10.68
CA THR A 61 -21.78 -10.12 10.53
C THR A 61 -21.96 -8.62 10.78
N LEU A 62 -22.75 -7.98 9.94
CA LEU A 62 -23.11 -6.56 10.09
C LEU A 62 -24.63 -6.45 10.25
N ASP A 63 -25.06 -5.66 11.22
CA ASP A 63 -26.49 -5.37 11.44
C ASP A 63 -27.04 -4.39 10.38
N ASP A 64 -26.17 -3.51 9.86
CA ASP A 64 -26.53 -2.49 8.88
C ASP A 64 -25.38 -2.32 7.86
N VAL A 65 -25.70 -2.58 6.60
CA VAL A 65 -24.76 -2.42 5.47
C VAL A 65 -24.77 -1.02 4.85
N ARG A 66 -25.66 -0.15 5.30
CA ARG A 66 -25.69 1.24 4.84
C ARG A 66 -24.44 1.98 5.33
N GLY A 67 -23.95 2.91 4.50
CA GLY A 67 -22.71 3.61 4.79
C GLY A 67 -21.43 2.76 4.64
N THR A 68 -21.53 1.65 3.89
CA THR A 68 -20.34 0.92 3.44
C THR A 68 -19.48 1.83 2.58
N LEU A 69 -18.19 1.91 2.90
CA LEU A 69 -17.22 2.65 2.11
C LEU A 69 -16.83 1.86 0.85
N THR A 70 -16.63 2.57 -0.23
CA THR A 70 -16.22 2.01 -1.52
C THR A 70 -14.98 2.72 -2.03
N PRO A 71 -14.21 2.14 -2.96
CA PRO A 71 -13.07 2.82 -3.59
C PRO A 71 -13.49 3.92 -4.58
N GLN A 72 -14.77 4.08 -4.86
CA GLN A 72 -15.29 4.97 -5.88
C GLN A 72 -15.05 6.45 -5.54
N LEU A 73 -14.08 7.07 -6.21
CA LEU A 73 -13.80 8.50 -6.04
C LEU A 73 -14.96 9.36 -6.49
N GLN A 74 -15.22 10.40 -5.72
CA GLN A 74 -16.22 11.42 -6.04
C GLN A 74 -15.54 12.64 -6.67
N PRO A 75 -16.11 13.24 -7.73
CA PRO A 75 -15.63 14.51 -8.28
C PRO A 75 -15.83 15.66 -7.29
N GLY A 76 -15.12 16.77 -7.50
CA GLY A 76 -15.26 18.00 -6.71
C GLY A 76 -13.99 18.36 -5.94
N ASP A 77 -14.09 19.37 -5.07
CA ASP A 77 -12.97 19.85 -4.26
C ASP A 77 -12.71 18.91 -3.08
N ASN A 78 -11.97 17.85 -3.37
CA ASN A 78 -11.67 16.77 -2.46
C ASN A 78 -10.17 16.55 -2.34
N THR A 79 -9.75 16.00 -1.21
CA THR A 79 -8.36 15.68 -0.89
C THR A 79 -8.19 14.18 -0.72
N LEU A 80 -7.10 13.62 -1.26
CA LEU A 80 -6.67 12.25 -1.00
C LEU A 80 -5.63 12.24 0.11
N ILE A 81 -5.83 11.36 1.08
CA ILE A 81 -4.94 11.17 2.22
C ILE A 81 -4.49 9.70 2.22
N LEU A 82 -3.17 9.48 2.21
CA LEU A 82 -2.57 8.18 2.49
C LEU A 82 -2.38 8.06 4.00
N ILE A 83 -2.82 6.94 4.56
CA ILE A 83 -2.48 6.52 5.92
C ILE A 83 -1.50 5.34 5.78
N ASP A 84 -0.22 5.59 6.08
CA ASP A 84 0.90 4.65 5.87
C ASP A 84 1.34 4.01 7.19
N LEU A 85 0.96 2.76 7.43
CA LEU A 85 1.40 2.01 8.61
C LEU A 85 2.84 1.50 8.50
N GLY A 86 3.43 1.52 7.29
CA GLY A 86 4.84 1.20 7.05
C GLY A 86 5.81 2.28 7.52
N GLN A 87 5.32 3.47 7.88
CA GLN A 87 6.12 4.58 8.41
C GLN A 87 7.25 5.03 7.46
N GLY A 88 6.97 5.03 6.16
CA GLY A 88 7.93 5.45 5.14
C GLY A 88 9.05 4.44 4.85
N ARG A 89 9.00 3.23 5.41
CA ARG A 89 10.02 2.20 5.13
C ARG A 89 10.02 1.76 3.69
N ASN A 90 8.87 1.73 3.06
CA ASN A 90 8.70 1.41 1.64
C ASN A 90 9.44 0.12 1.25
N ARG A 91 9.28 -0.97 2.04
CA ARG A 91 9.88 -2.28 1.79
C ARG A 91 9.33 -2.88 0.51
N MET A 92 10.20 -3.43 -0.34
CA MET A 92 9.86 -3.85 -1.69
C MET A 92 9.95 -5.35 -1.93
N ALA A 93 10.57 -6.13 -1.03
CA ALA A 93 10.75 -7.55 -1.25
C ALA A 93 9.39 -8.27 -1.33
N GLY A 94 9.25 -9.14 -2.32
CA GLY A 94 8.01 -9.86 -2.59
C GLY A 94 6.90 -9.06 -3.26
N SER A 95 7.06 -7.74 -3.43
CA SER A 95 6.05 -6.89 -4.09
C SER A 95 5.76 -7.32 -5.53
N MET A 96 4.60 -6.98 -6.05
CA MET A 96 4.22 -7.24 -7.44
C MET A 96 5.22 -6.64 -8.43
N LEU A 97 5.74 -5.43 -8.16
CA LEU A 97 6.78 -4.84 -8.99
C LEU A 97 8.07 -5.70 -8.98
N ALA A 98 8.51 -6.15 -7.82
CA ALA A 98 9.68 -7.02 -7.69
C ALA A 98 9.48 -8.35 -8.44
N GLN A 99 8.28 -8.92 -8.37
CA GLN A 99 7.93 -10.15 -9.11
C GLN A 99 7.97 -9.94 -10.63
N VAL A 100 7.36 -8.87 -11.14
CA VAL A 100 7.37 -8.54 -12.57
C VAL A 100 8.79 -8.33 -13.11
N LEU A 101 9.67 -7.76 -12.28
CA LEU A 101 11.07 -7.54 -12.64
C LEU A 101 11.98 -8.74 -12.36
N ASN A 102 11.43 -9.87 -11.88
CA ASN A 102 12.20 -11.04 -11.44
C ASN A 102 13.27 -10.72 -10.37
N GLN A 103 12.97 -9.81 -9.45
CA GLN A 103 13.86 -9.33 -8.39
C GLN A 103 13.31 -9.64 -6.99
N THR A 104 12.57 -10.74 -6.85
CA THR A 104 11.85 -11.08 -5.62
C THR A 104 12.72 -11.47 -4.44
N GLY A 105 14.01 -11.70 -4.64
CA GLY A 105 14.89 -12.36 -3.70
C GLY A 105 15.79 -11.46 -2.83
N ASN A 106 15.68 -10.14 -2.89
CA ASN A 106 16.52 -9.26 -2.09
C ASN A 106 15.96 -9.12 -0.67
N ALA A 107 16.38 -10.02 0.21
CA ALA A 107 16.06 -9.93 1.65
C ALA A 107 16.55 -8.63 2.30
N SER A 108 17.54 -7.94 1.71
CA SER A 108 18.06 -6.65 2.18
C SER A 108 17.04 -5.52 2.13
N ASP A 109 16.08 -5.58 1.22
CA ASP A 109 15.04 -4.54 1.07
C ASP A 109 13.88 -4.70 2.04
N GLY A 110 13.82 -5.83 2.76
CA GLY A 110 12.75 -6.19 3.69
C GLY A 110 11.42 -6.47 2.99
N VAL A 111 10.56 -7.21 3.67
CA VAL A 111 9.18 -7.51 3.25
C VAL A 111 8.24 -6.59 4.02
N PRO A 112 7.18 -6.03 3.40
CA PRO A 112 6.12 -5.34 4.13
C PRO A 112 5.58 -6.20 5.26
N ASP A 113 5.38 -5.61 6.43
CA ASP A 113 4.92 -6.31 7.63
C ASP A 113 4.09 -5.39 8.52
N LEU A 114 3.26 -5.96 9.36
CA LEU A 114 2.57 -5.25 10.43
C LEU A 114 3.47 -5.20 11.67
N ASP A 115 4.30 -4.17 11.75
CA ASP A 115 5.28 -4.01 12.84
C ASP A 115 4.64 -3.77 14.22
N ASP A 116 3.46 -3.15 14.24
CA ASP A 116 2.69 -2.89 15.46
C ASP A 116 1.18 -3.14 15.23
N PRO A 117 0.64 -4.25 15.72
CA PRO A 117 -0.79 -4.55 15.61
C PRO A 117 -1.72 -3.47 16.20
N ALA A 118 -1.24 -2.69 17.18
CA ALA A 118 -2.04 -1.61 17.75
C ALA A 118 -2.33 -0.50 16.72
N GLN A 119 -1.41 -0.26 15.80
CA GLN A 119 -1.63 0.73 14.72
C GLN A 119 -2.74 0.32 13.76
N LEU A 120 -2.86 -0.97 13.45
CA LEU A 120 -3.97 -1.48 12.63
C LEU A 120 -5.31 -1.28 13.35
N LYS A 121 -5.36 -1.56 14.65
CA LYS A 121 -6.57 -1.29 15.47
C LYS A 121 -6.89 0.20 15.50
N SER A 122 -5.90 1.06 15.62
CA SER A 122 -6.06 2.52 15.57
C SER A 122 -6.58 2.99 14.21
N LEU A 123 -6.06 2.42 13.11
CA LEU A 123 -6.55 2.71 11.76
C LEU A 123 -8.04 2.38 11.64
N ILE A 124 -8.43 1.17 12.00
CA ILE A 124 -9.84 0.73 11.90
C ILE A 124 -10.74 1.59 12.80
N ALA A 125 -10.30 1.93 14.00
CA ALA A 125 -11.05 2.80 14.91
C ALA A 125 -11.23 4.21 14.32
N ALA A 126 -10.18 4.81 13.77
CA ALA A 126 -10.23 6.12 13.13
C ALA A 126 -11.16 6.12 11.90
N ILE A 127 -11.06 5.10 11.04
CA ILE A 127 -11.94 4.96 9.87
C ILE A 127 -13.39 4.82 10.27
N ASN A 128 -13.69 4.04 11.31
CA ASN A 128 -15.06 3.89 11.80
C ASN A 128 -15.62 5.19 12.39
N GLU A 129 -14.82 5.97 13.11
CA GLU A 129 -15.21 7.29 13.64
C GLU A 129 -15.49 8.24 12.48
N LEU A 130 -14.56 8.42 11.54
CA LEU A 130 -14.72 9.29 10.37
C LEU A 130 -15.90 8.89 9.48
N ARG A 131 -16.15 7.58 9.33
CA ARG A 131 -17.32 7.08 8.62
C ARG A 131 -18.63 7.45 9.33
N ALA A 132 -18.66 7.29 10.65
CA ALA A 132 -19.85 7.65 11.45
C ALA A 132 -20.14 9.16 11.41
N GLU A 133 -19.11 9.99 11.32
CA GLU A 133 -19.19 11.45 11.16
C GLU A 133 -19.53 11.88 9.72
N GLY A 134 -19.55 10.94 8.76
CA GLY A 134 -19.82 11.25 7.34
C GLY A 134 -18.70 12.02 6.64
N CYS A 135 -17.47 11.96 7.16
CA CYS A 135 -16.32 12.69 6.61
C CYS A 135 -15.65 11.98 5.43
N LEU A 136 -15.94 10.69 5.21
CA LEU A 136 -15.31 9.88 4.17
C LEU A 136 -16.19 9.79 2.92
N LEU A 137 -15.59 10.08 1.76
CA LEU A 137 -16.22 9.95 0.45
C LEU A 137 -15.85 8.65 -0.25
N ALA A 138 -14.62 8.19 -0.08
CA ALA A 138 -14.11 6.92 -0.60
C ALA A 138 -13.00 6.37 0.31
N TYR A 139 -12.80 5.07 0.24
CA TYR A 139 -11.79 4.33 0.98
C TYR A 139 -11.28 3.16 0.16
N HIS A 140 -9.98 2.93 0.21
CA HIS A 140 -9.35 1.73 -0.34
C HIS A 140 -8.12 1.34 0.47
N ASP A 141 -7.97 0.05 0.75
CA ASP A 141 -6.75 -0.48 1.34
C ASP A 141 -5.58 -0.35 0.36
N ARG A 142 -4.39 -0.02 0.88
CA ARG A 142 -3.19 -0.22 0.10
C ARG A 142 -2.83 -1.71 0.14
N SER A 143 -2.78 -2.34 -1.02
CA SER A 143 -2.58 -3.78 -1.20
C SER A 143 -1.58 -4.07 -2.33
N ASP A 144 -1.76 -5.17 -3.05
CA ASP A 144 -0.91 -5.57 -4.17
C ASP A 144 -0.76 -4.44 -5.20
N GLY A 145 0.49 -4.18 -5.62
CA GLY A 145 0.82 -3.06 -6.50
C GLY A 145 0.96 -1.71 -5.81
N GLY A 146 0.78 -1.65 -4.48
CA GLY A 146 1.05 -0.50 -3.64
C GLY A 146 0.12 0.69 -3.87
N LEU A 147 0.58 1.89 -3.51
CA LEU A 147 -0.16 3.14 -3.65
C LEU A 147 -0.60 3.39 -5.10
N TRP A 148 0.24 3.00 -6.07
CA TRP A 148 -0.07 3.16 -7.47
C TRP A 148 -1.33 2.42 -7.88
N ALA A 149 -1.39 1.10 -7.63
CA ALA A 149 -2.56 0.28 -7.96
C ALA A 149 -3.80 0.77 -7.20
N THR A 150 -3.67 1.02 -5.89
CA THR A 150 -4.76 1.55 -5.05
C THR A 150 -5.41 2.79 -5.68
N VAL A 151 -4.61 3.79 -6.08
CA VAL A 151 -5.15 5.02 -6.65
C VAL A 151 -5.72 4.80 -8.05
N CYS A 152 -5.11 3.93 -8.86
CA CYS A 152 -5.67 3.56 -10.16
C CYS A 152 -7.04 2.90 -10.03
N GLU A 153 -7.19 1.95 -9.11
CA GLU A 153 -8.44 1.25 -8.86
C GLU A 153 -9.53 2.21 -8.35
N MET A 154 -9.16 3.14 -7.46
CA MET A 154 -10.08 4.20 -7.01
C MET A 154 -10.51 5.12 -8.15
N ALA A 155 -9.58 5.50 -9.03
CA ALA A 155 -9.85 6.33 -10.20
C ALA A 155 -10.76 5.60 -11.20
N PHE A 156 -10.52 4.32 -11.45
CA PHE A 156 -11.35 3.47 -12.32
C PHE A 156 -12.76 3.32 -11.76
N ALA A 157 -12.89 3.04 -10.46
CA ALA A 157 -14.18 2.91 -9.81
C ALA A 157 -15.01 4.21 -9.86
N GLY A 158 -14.35 5.37 -9.75
CA GLY A 158 -14.98 6.69 -9.77
C GLY A 158 -15.14 7.30 -11.15
N HIS A 159 -14.50 6.74 -12.19
CA HIS A 159 -14.40 7.35 -13.53
C HIS A 159 -13.84 8.79 -13.50
N VAL A 160 -12.87 9.05 -12.63
CA VAL A 160 -12.21 10.35 -12.47
C VAL A 160 -10.70 10.22 -12.61
N GLY A 161 -10.04 11.26 -13.09
CA GLY A 161 -8.60 11.35 -13.07
C GLY A 161 -8.09 11.70 -11.66
N VAL A 162 -6.80 11.46 -11.41
CA VAL A 162 -6.15 11.80 -10.14
C VAL A 162 -4.83 12.53 -10.41
N SER A 163 -4.59 13.59 -9.65
CA SER A 163 -3.27 14.23 -9.55
C SER A 163 -2.65 13.84 -8.21
N LEU A 164 -1.50 13.12 -8.28
CA LEU A 164 -0.72 12.75 -7.10
C LEU A 164 0.46 13.68 -6.89
N ASN A 165 0.74 13.98 -5.64
CA ASN A 165 1.99 14.58 -5.18
C ASN A 165 2.59 13.64 -4.12
N VAL A 166 3.69 13.00 -4.48
CA VAL A 166 4.42 12.07 -3.61
C VAL A 166 5.66 12.68 -2.99
N ASP A 167 5.89 13.98 -3.17
CA ASP A 167 7.09 14.66 -2.65
C ASP A 167 7.22 14.49 -1.12
N MET A 168 6.11 14.56 -0.40
CA MET A 168 6.10 14.37 1.05
C MET A 168 6.48 12.95 1.48
N LEU A 169 6.29 11.96 0.61
CA LEU A 169 6.63 10.55 0.89
C LEU A 169 8.11 10.25 0.62
N VAL A 170 8.82 11.11 -0.10
CA VAL A 170 10.20 10.91 -0.52
C VAL A 170 11.18 11.93 0.10
N THR A 171 10.69 12.94 0.81
CA THR A 171 11.53 13.97 1.45
C THR A 171 11.81 13.69 2.92
N GLU A 172 10.92 13.02 3.64
CA GLU A 172 11.14 12.62 5.03
C GLU A 172 12.01 11.35 5.06
N GLY A 173 13.28 11.50 5.40
CA GLY A 173 14.21 10.37 5.57
C GLY A 173 14.89 9.90 4.28
N ASP A 174 14.94 10.70 3.24
CA ASP A 174 15.57 10.36 1.95
C ASP A 174 17.12 10.27 2.03
N GLY A 175 17.70 10.46 3.20
CA GLY A 175 19.17 10.44 3.40
C GLY A 175 19.92 11.57 2.67
N ILE A 176 19.22 12.55 2.10
CA ILE A 176 19.86 13.74 1.50
C ILE A 176 20.63 14.51 2.57
N THR A 177 20.20 14.43 3.82
CA THR A 177 20.91 15.00 4.97
C THR A 177 22.22 14.28 5.24
N ASP A 178 22.29 12.96 5.00
CA ASP A 178 23.52 12.17 5.21
C ASP A 178 24.53 12.33 4.07
N SER A 179 24.07 12.65 2.85
CA SER A 179 24.96 12.85 1.71
C SER A 179 25.81 14.12 1.81
N ARG A 180 25.53 15.01 2.76
CA ARG A 180 26.42 16.15 3.07
C ARG A 180 27.72 15.76 3.77
N MET A 181 27.81 14.53 4.28
CA MET A 181 29.01 14.02 4.94
C MET A 181 29.97 13.26 4.02
N ASP A 182 29.49 12.80 2.85
CA ASP A 182 30.33 12.06 1.89
C ASP A 182 30.71 12.97 0.71
N TRP A 183 31.73 13.82 0.93
CA TRP A 183 32.25 14.80 -0.04
C TRP A 183 33.11 14.18 -1.15
N GLY A 184 32.77 12.95 -1.59
CA GLY A 184 33.62 12.16 -2.48
C GLY A 184 33.65 12.59 -3.95
N ASP A 185 32.59 13.12 -4.54
CA ASP A 185 32.59 13.51 -5.97
C ASP A 185 31.53 14.56 -6.32
N SER A 186 31.93 15.82 -6.24
CA SER A 186 31.03 16.95 -6.53
C SER A 186 30.61 17.08 -7.99
N LYS A 187 31.22 16.32 -8.89
CA LYS A 187 30.91 16.39 -10.36
C LYS A 187 29.68 15.66 -10.78
N ASN A 188 29.15 14.75 -9.98
CA ASN A 188 27.98 13.93 -10.34
C ASN A 188 26.81 14.02 -9.32
N TRP A 189 26.88 14.98 -8.41
CA TRP A 189 25.90 15.12 -7.33
C TRP A 189 24.45 15.25 -7.82
N ALA A 190 24.21 16.07 -8.83
CA ALA A 190 22.87 16.27 -9.37
C ALA A 190 22.27 14.98 -9.99
N GLY A 191 23.13 14.18 -10.65
CA GLY A 191 22.71 12.88 -11.20
C GLY A 191 22.41 11.84 -10.10
N GLN A 192 23.21 11.81 -9.04
CA GLN A 192 23.01 10.90 -7.92
C GLN A 192 21.75 11.25 -7.12
N VAL A 193 21.50 12.53 -6.85
CA VAL A 193 20.28 13.01 -6.19
C VAL A 193 19.05 12.67 -7.06
N GLY A 194 19.13 12.89 -8.38
CA GLY A 194 18.05 12.55 -9.30
C GLY A 194 17.74 11.05 -9.32
N ALA A 195 18.77 10.21 -9.41
CA ALA A 195 18.60 8.76 -9.40
C ALA A 195 18.02 8.24 -8.07
N ARG A 196 18.52 8.75 -6.95
CA ARG A 196 18.00 8.39 -5.62
C ARG A 196 16.53 8.82 -5.46
N ARG A 197 16.18 10.01 -5.88
CA ARG A 197 14.80 10.48 -5.84
C ARG A 197 13.88 9.62 -6.68
N GLN A 198 14.33 9.19 -7.86
CA GLN A 198 13.58 8.27 -8.71
C GLN A 198 13.35 6.92 -8.02
N GLU A 199 14.37 6.35 -7.40
CA GLU A 199 14.29 5.11 -6.63
C GLU A 199 13.28 5.24 -5.48
N LEU A 200 13.40 6.29 -4.67
CA LEU A 200 12.49 6.54 -3.54
C LEU A 200 11.04 6.75 -4.02
N THR A 201 10.85 7.42 -5.16
CA THR A 201 9.53 7.60 -5.76
C THR A 201 8.93 6.26 -6.18
N LEU A 202 9.71 5.39 -6.82
CA LEU A 202 9.25 4.05 -7.18
C LEU A 202 8.89 3.23 -5.93
N LYS A 203 9.73 3.27 -4.91
CA LYS A 203 9.45 2.60 -3.64
C LYS A 203 8.17 3.12 -2.98
N ALA A 204 7.96 4.43 -2.93
CA ALA A 204 6.75 5.02 -2.36
C ALA A 204 5.47 4.66 -3.13
N LEU A 205 5.55 4.53 -4.47
CA LEU A 205 4.41 4.18 -5.31
C LEU A 205 4.08 2.69 -5.29
N PHE A 206 5.09 1.82 -5.23
CA PHE A 206 4.90 0.37 -5.44
C PHE A 206 5.17 -0.48 -4.19
N SER A 207 5.51 0.12 -3.07
CA SER A 207 5.59 -0.57 -1.79
C SER A 207 4.20 -1.01 -1.33
N GLU A 208 4.10 -2.26 -0.91
CA GLU A 208 2.86 -2.89 -0.44
C GLU A 208 2.77 -2.88 1.10
N GLU A 209 3.34 -1.84 1.73
CA GLU A 209 3.17 -1.61 3.17
C GLU A 209 1.69 -1.46 3.51
N LEU A 210 1.28 -1.93 4.70
CA LEU A 210 -0.10 -1.79 5.13
C LEU A 210 -0.49 -0.31 5.23
N GLY A 211 -1.73 -0.04 4.90
CA GLY A 211 -2.28 1.32 4.95
C GLY A 211 -3.56 1.45 4.14
N ALA A 212 -4.00 2.67 3.98
CA ALA A 212 -5.21 2.97 3.21
C ALA A 212 -5.13 4.34 2.55
N VAL A 213 -5.87 4.49 1.45
CA VAL A 213 -6.15 5.79 0.84
C VAL A 213 -7.60 6.16 1.12
N ILE A 214 -7.80 7.35 1.65
CA ILE A 214 -9.12 7.91 1.88
C ILE A 214 -9.32 9.18 1.07
N GLN A 215 -10.56 9.40 0.63
CA GLN A 215 -10.99 10.66 0.03
C GLN A 215 -11.88 11.39 1.01
N VAL A 216 -11.61 12.67 1.19
CA VAL A 216 -12.39 13.57 2.07
C VAL A 216 -12.67 14.89 1.37
N PRO A 217 -13.78 15.58 1.69
CA PRO A 217 -13.97 16.96 1.24
C PRO A 217 -12.83 17.85 1.76
N THR A 218 -12.27 18.70 0.90
CA THR A 218 -11.14 19.58 1.27
C THR A 218 -11.50 20.48 2.46
N ALA A 219 -12.77 20.88 2.57
CA ALA A 219 -13.26 21.73 3.65
C ALA A 219 -13.09 21.12 5.06
N VAL A 220 -13.24 19.78 5.19
CA VAL A 220 -13.14 19.07 6.49
C VAL A 220 -11.81 18.37 6.71
N ARG A 221 -10.85 18.46 5.78
CA ARG A 221 -9.57 17.75 5.85
C ARG A 221 -8.81 17.97 7.16
N ASN A 222 -8.88 19.18 7.74
CA ASN A 222 -8.20 19.49 9.00
C ASN A 222 -8.85 18.78 10.19
N GLU A 223 -10.17 18.64 10.19
CA GLU A 223 -10.91 17.88 11.20
C GLU A 223 -10.58 16.41 11.11
N VAL A 224 -10.52 15.87 9.88
CA VAL A 224 -10.06 14.49 9.62
C VAL A 224 -8.65 14.28 10.17
N MET A 225 -7.71 15.19 9.90
CA MET A 225 -6.35 15.10 10.44
C MET A 225 -6.32 15.19 11.99
N GLN A 226 -7.23 15.90 12.62
CA GLN A 226 -7.36 15.92 14.09
C GLN A 226 -7.86 14.55 14.62
N THR A 227 -8.83 13.94 13.94
CA THR A 227 -9.30 12.59 14.30
C THR A 227 -8.17 11.59 14.14
N LEU A 228 -7.43 11.57 13.02
CA LEU A 228 -6.26 10.72 12.83
C LEU A 228 -5.20 10.95 13.92
N ARG A 229 -5.00 12.20 14.37
CA ARG A 229 -4.09 12.52 15.48
C ARG A 229 -4.57 11.94 16.81
N ARG A 230 -5.88 12.01 17.13
CA ARG A 230 -6.43 11.39 18.36
C ARG A 230 -6.18 9.89 18.41
N HIS A 231 -6.19 9.24 17.25
CA HIS A 231 -5.87 7.80 17.11
C HIS A 231 -4.37 7.50 16.95
N GLY A 232 -3.48 8.50 17.14
CA GLY A 232 -2.02 8.30 17.06
C GLY A 232 -1.48 8.17 15.64
N LEU A 233 -2.27 8.47 14.59
CA LEU A 233 -1.93 8.26 13.18
C LEU A 233 -1.39 9.53 12.48
N SER A 234 -1.12 10.61 13.21
CA SER A 234 -0.70 11.88 12.61
C SER A 234 0.58 11.77 11.77
N LYS A 235 1.55 10.97 12.25
CA LYS A 235 2.84 10.76 11.55
C LYS A 235 2.71 9.82 10.35
N HIS A 236 1.60 9.10 10.27
CA HIS A 236 1.30 8.13 9.22
C HIS A 236 0.44 8.72 8.10
N SER A 237 -0.08 9.94 8.27
CA SER A 237 -1.11 10.49 7.41
C SER A 237 -0.55 11.62 6.56
N HIS A 238 -0.62 11.45 5.24
CA HIS A 238 -0.02 12.35 4.25
C HIS A 238 -1.04 12.78 3.21
N PHE A 239 -1.09 14.08 2.91
CA PHE A 239 -1.84 14.59 1.76
C PHE A 239 -1.11 14.19 0.48
N ILE A 240 -1.73 13.36 -0.34
CA ILE A 240 -1.08 12.79 -1.53
C ILE A 240 -1.65 13.29 -2.85
N GLY A 241 -2.74 14.05 -2.83
CA GLY A 241 -3.30 14.54 -4.08
C GLY A 241 -4.78 14.87 -4.02
N LYS A 242 -5.36 14.92 -5.20
CA LYS A 242 -6.78 15.22 -5.40
C LYS A 242 -7.33 14.57 -6.67
N PRO A 243 -8.65 14.28 -6.73
CA PRO A 243 -9.29 13.91 -7.98
C PRO A 243 -9.33 15.09 -8.95
N ASN A 244 -9.31 14.80 -10.24
CA ASN A 244 -9.49 15.76 -11.31
C ASN A 244 -10.93 15.67 -11.83
N GLU A 245 -11.52 16.79 -12.20
CA GLU A 245 -12.91 16.83 -12.70
C GLU A 245 -13.09 16.25 -14.10
N ARG A 246 -11.99 16.04 -14.87
CA ARG A 246 -12.05 15.61 -16.28
C ARG A 246 -11.29 14.34 -16.53
N ILE A 247 -11.97 13.39 -17.16
CA ILE A 247 -11.37 12.34 -17.95
C ILE A 247 -11.09 12.97 -19.32
N GLU A 248 -9.93 13.58 -19.51
CA GLU A 248 -9.48 14.00 -20.84
C GLU A 248 -8.41 13.01 -21.33
N PRO A 249 -8.63 12.33 -22.44
CA PRO A 249 -7.54 11.72 -23.18
C PRO A 249 -6.90 12.78 -24.08
N PRO A 250 -5.57 12.73 -24.36
CA PRO A 250 -4.58 11.77 -23.92
C PRO A 250 -3.56 12.34 -22.92
N PHE A 251 -2.86 11.45 -22.26
CA PHE A 251 -1.76 11.65 -21.31
C PHE A 251 -0.89 12.88 -21.58
N ALA A 252 -0.93 13.88 -20.72
CA ALA A 252 0.07 14.92 -20.67
C ALA A 252 1.04 14.62 -19.51
N PHE A 253 2.28 14.28 -19.85
CA PHE A 253 3.36 14.20 -18.89
C PHE A 253 3.84 15.61 -18.55
N SER A 254 3.68 16.05 -17.32
CA SER A 254 4.34 17.22 -16.80
C SER A 254 5.62 16.77 -16.08
N THR A 255 6.72 17.48 -16.30
CA THR A 255 8.06 17.22 -15.71
C THR A 255 8.19 17.55 -14.22
N SER A 256 7.21 18.17 -13.60
CA SER A 256 7.00 18.09 -12.15
C SER A 256 6.22 16.80 -11.89
N ILE A 257 6.66 15.97 -10.95
CA ILE A 257 6.00 14.69 -10.62
C ILE A 257 4.55 14.95 -10.19
N THR A 258 3.74 15.34 -11.15
CA THR A 258 2.29 15.39 -11.10
C THR A 258 1.89 14.32 -12.09
N MET A 259 1.82 13.09 -11.63
CA MET A 259 1.41 12.00 -12.48
C MET A 259 0.02 11.54 -12.07
N PHE A 260 -0.74 11.36 -13.01
CA PHE A 260 -1.81 10.44 -13.39
C PHE A 260 -3.14 11.09 -13.68
N SER A 261 -3.38 11.17 -14.98
CA SER A 261 -4.72 11.03 -15.52
C SER A 261 -4.85 9.57 -15.97
N ALA A 262 -5.48 8.71 -15.18
CA ALA A 262 -5.84 7.39 -15.62
C ALA A 262 -7.04 7.50 -16.54
N CYS A 263 -6.86 7.20 -17.83
CA CYS A 263 -7.96 7.11 -18.78
C CYS A 263 -8.43 5.66 -18.87
N VAL A 264 -9.66 5.40 -18.50
CA VAL A 264 -10.35 4.14 -18.83
C VAL A 264 -10.92 4.31 -20.23
N CYS A 265 -10.38 3.61 -21.22
CA CYS A 265 -11.06 3.41 -22.48
C CYS A 265 -12.19 2.40 -22.27
N GLY A 266 -13.44 2.81 -22.52
CA GLY A 266 -14.60 1.94 -22.61
C GLY A 266 -14.56 1.01 -23.83
#